data_53c0430f5379fa14a51b11b55e6d568a
#
_entry.id   53c0430f5379fa14a51b11b55e6d568a
#
_cell.length_a   1.000
_cell.length_b   1.000
_cell.length_c   1.000
_cell.angle_alpha   90.00
_cell.angle_beta   90.00
_cell.angle_gamma   90.00
#
_symmetry.space_group_name_H-M   'P 1'
#
loop_
_entity.id
_entity.type
_entity.pdbx_description
1 polymer ?
#
loop_
_entity_poly.entity_id
_entity_poly.type
_entity_poly.pdbx_seq_one_letter_code
_entity_poly.pdbx_strand_id
1 'polypeptide(L)'
;ISAQLLFERFLSPDRDGPPDIDIDIESGRREEVIQYAYRTHGRERAAQVANVITYRRKGAIRDAARALGYPQGSADAWSKGTSEPPADVSSLAEQFLGQPRHLGIHSGGMVLCDRPIADVVPMEWARMENRSVLQWDKDDCAAAGLVKFDLLGLGMLEALHHMIDAVRATTGREVHLWELDLAEPEVYDMLCRADAVGVFQVESRAQLATLPRLKPCRFFDLVVEVALIRPGPIQGGSVHPYLRRRDGLEAVSYTHLRAHETGRN
;
A
#
# COMPACT_ATOMS: atom_id res chain seq x y z
N ILE A 1 -10.01 -6.27 -21.55
CA ILE A 1 -11.21 -5.80 -20.80
C ILE A 1 -12.28 -6.91 -20.71
N SER A 2 -11.92 -8.17 -20.85
CA SER A 2 -12.87 -9.30 -20.69
C SER A 2 -12.82 -9.94 -19.29
N ALA A 3 -11.98 -9.45 -18.37
CA ALA A 3 -12.03 -9.87 -16.98
C ALA A 3 -13.22 -9.16 -16.33
N GLN A 4 -14.27 -9.90 -16.01
CA GLN A 4 -15.38 -9.44 -15.16
C GLN A 4 -14.85 -9.23 -13.74
N LEU A 5 -14.10 -8.15 -13.54
CA LEU A 5 -13.63 -7.74 -12.24
C LEU A 5 -14.82 -7.10 -11.49
N LEU A 6 -15.08 -7.58 -10.29
CA LEU A 6 -16.15 -7.09 -9.41
C LEU A 6 -15.77 -5.72 -8.83
N PHE A 7 -15.62 -4.69 -9.67
CA PHE A 7 -15.39 -3.32 -9.22
C PHE A 7 -16.58 -2.76 -8.43
N GLU A 8 -17.79 -3.21 -8.72
CA GLU A 8 -19.01 -2.80 -8.03
C GLU A 8 -18.93 -3.00 -6.50
N ARG A 9 -18.14 -3.99 -6.04
CA ARG A 9 -17.93 -4.25 -4.60
C ARG A 9 -17.16 -3.13 -3.90
N PHE A 10 -16.40 -2.35 -4.64
CA PHE A 10 -15.59 -1.24 -4.12
C PHE A 10 -16.25 0.13 -4.33
N LEU A 11 -17.33 0.18 -5.12
CA LEU A 11 -18.11 1.37 -5.43
C LEU A 11 -19.48 1.26 -4.76
N SER A 12 -19.51 1.38 -3.43
CA SER A 12 -20.78 1.50 -2.70
C SER A 12 -21.31 2.93 -2.81
N PRO A 13 -22.61 3.13 -3.14
CA PRO A 13 -23.23 4.44 -3.04
C PRO A 13 -23.27 5.00 -1.61
N ASP A 14 -23.10 4.13 -0.61
CA ASP A 14 -23.05 4.48 0.82
C ASP A 14 -21.62 4.80 1.31
N ARG A 15 -20.66 4.96 0.40
CA ARG A 15 -19.27 5.28 0.76
C ARG A 15 -19.16 6.77 1.07
N ASP A 16 -18.67 7.11 2.25
CA ASP A 16 -18.30 8.46 2.61
C ASP A 16 -16.98 8.85 1.90
N GLY A 17 -17.06 9.82 0.99
CA GLY A 17 -15.92 10.42 0.32
C GLY A 17 -15.47 9.74 -0.99
N PRO A 18 -14.53 10.38 -1.71
CA PRO A 18 -14.00 9.90 -2.97
C PRO A 18 -13.18 8.61 -2.79
N PRO A 19 -13.08 7.76 -3.82
CA PRO A 19 -12.24 6.56 -3.74
C PRO A 19 -10.74 6.92 -3.71
N ASP A 20 -9.96 6.16 -2.96
CA ASP A 20 -8.52 6.09 -3.15
C ASP A 20 -8.23 5.25 -4.39
N ILE A 21 -7.34 5.75 -5.26
CA ILE A 21 -6.94 5.06 -6.49
C ILE A 21 -5.49 4.66 -6.35
N ASP A 22 -5.24 3.37 -6.17
CA ASP A 22 -3.90 2.81 -6.10
C ASP A 22 -3.38 2.50 -7.50
N ILE A 23 -2.20 2.99 -7.83
CA ILE A 23 -1.51 2.74 -9.10
C ILE A 23 -0.18 2.08 -8.79
N ASP A 24 -0.06 0.81 -9.19
CA ASP A 24 1.14 0.03 -9.02
C ASP A 24 2.17 0.38 -10.09
N ILE A 25 3.36 0.80 -9.66
CA ILE A 25 4.43 1.27 -10.53
C ILE A 25 5.72 0.53 -10.16
N GLU A 26 6.54 0.23 -11.14
CA GLU A 26 7.92 -0.22 -10.92
C GLU A 26 8.68 0.78 -10.04
N SER A 27 9.31 0.29 -8.95
CA SER A 27 9.82 1.18 -7.90
C SER A 27 10.89 2.15 -8.40
N GLY A 28 11.78 1.72 -9.28
CA GLY A 28 12.81 2.56 -9.90
C GLY A 28 12.27 3.61 -10.87
N ARG A 29 11.05 3.42 -11.39
CA ARG A 29 10.43 4.32 -12.38
C ARG A 29 9.31 5.20 -11.83
N ARG A 30 9.03 5.11 -10.55
CA ARG A 30 7.96 5.89 -9.90
C ARG A 30 8.12 7.40 -10.10
N GLU A 31 9.36 7.91 -10.06
CA GLU A 31 9.62 9.33 -10.28
C GLU A 31 9.21 9.80 -11.67
N GLU A 32 9.37 8.96 -12.68
CA GLU A 32 8.95 9.27 -14.05
C GLU A 32 7.44 9.55 -14.12
N VAL A 33 6.63 8.76 -13.38
CA VAL A 33 5.18 8.91 -13.33
C VAL A 33 4.78 10.18 -12.56
N ILE A 34 5.46 10.46 -11.45
CA ILE A 34 5.24 11.71 -10.69
C ILE A 34 5.53 12.92 -11.59
N GLN A 35 6.65 12.93 -12.28
CA GLN A 35 7.00 14.03 -13.17
C GLN A 35 6.10 14.09 -14.43
N TYR A 36 5.60 12.95 -14.90
CA TYR A 36 4.60 12.92 -15.96
C TYR A 36 3.30 13.64 -15.51
N ALA A 37 2.82 13.37 -14.29
CA ALA A 37 1.64 14.05 -13.75
C ALA A 37 1.84 15.57 -13.69
N TYR A 38 3.00 16.04 -13.21
CA TYR A 38 3.32 17.48 -13.19
C TYR A 38 3.44 18.10 -14.58
N ARG A 39 4.05 17.39 -15.55
CA ARG A 39 4.14 17.91 -16.93
C ARG A 39 2.78 17.99 -17.61
N THR A 40 1.89 17.03 -17.34
CA THR A 40 0.58 16.92 -18.00
C THR A 40 -0.43 17.89 -17.41
N HIS A 41 -0.48 18.01 -16.08
CA HIS A 41 -1.51 18.78 -15.36
C HIS A 41 -1.01 20.11 -14.82
N GLY A 42 0.30 20.35 -14.82
CA GLY A 42 0.92 21.49 -14.19
C GLY A 42 0.90 21.43 -12.67
N ARG A 43 1.75 22.21 -12.04
CA ARG A 43 1.87 22.27 -10.57
C ARG A 43 0.70 22.95 -9.88
N GLU A 44 -0.09 23.68 -10.61
CA GLU A 44 -1.30 24.29 -10.09
C GLU A 44 -2.41 23.29 -9.86
N ARG A 45 -2.39 22.16 -10.59
CA ARG A 45 -3.44 21.14 -10.59
C ARG A 45 -2.97 19.76 -10.12
N ALA A 46 -1.68 19.61 -9.85
CA ALA A 46 -1.05 18.38 -9.35
C ALA A 46 -0.18 18.70 -8.14
N ALA A 47 -0.36 18.00 -7.04
CA ALA A 47 0.47 18.14 -5.85
C ALA A 47 0.51 16.84 -5.03
N GLN A 48 1.62 16.62 -4.33
CA GLN A 48 1.72 15.51 -3.40
C GLN A 48 0.98 15.82 -2.10
N VAL A 49 0.39 14.80 -1.49
CA VAL A 49 -0.30 14.88 -0.21
C VAL A 49 0.73 14.97 0.92
N ALA A 50 0.45 15.74 1.97
CA ALA A 50 1.29 15.78 3.15
C ALA A 50 0.99 14.63 4.12
N ASN A 51 1.95 14.39 5.01
CA ASN A 51 1.76 13.65 6.24
C ASN A 51 2.03 14.57 7.42
N VAL A 52 1.16 14.57 8.41
CA VAL A 52 1.41 15.22 9.68
C VAL A 52 2.34 14.33 10.51
N ILE A 53 3.59 14.73 10.62
CA ILE A 53 4.57 14.03 11.45
C ILE A 53 4.44 14.52 12.88
N THR A 54 4.09 13.61 13.79
CA THR A 54 3.95 13.91 15.21
C THR A 54 5.24 13.65 15.98
N TYR A 55 5.37 14.31 17.13
CA TYR A 55 6.49 14.08 18.02
C TYR A 55 6.50 12.65 18.55
N ARG A 56 7.63 11.98 18.35
CA ARG A 56 8.00 10.74 19.02
C ARG A 56 9.08 11.01 20.05
N ARG A 57 9.28 10.09 21.01
CA ARG A 57 10.16 10.27 22.17
C ARG A 57 11.52 10.92 21.83
N LYS A 58 12.23 10.43 20.81
CA LYS A 58 13.55 10.99 20.43
C LYS A 58 13.45 12.44 19.96
N GLY A 59 12.46 12.78 19.16
CA GLY A 59 12.21 14.14 18.69
C GLY A 59 11.78 15.06 19.82
N ALA A 60 10.86 14.61 20.65
CA ALA A 60 10.35 15.36 21.79
C ALA A 60 11.48 15.75 22.78
N ILE A 61 12.32 14.79 23.19
CA ILE A 61 13.47 15.07 24.08
C ILE A 61 14.44 16.06 23.45
N ARG A 62 14.79 15.86 22.18
CA ARG A 62 15.75 16.75 21.50
C ARG A 62 15.24 18.18 21.39
N ASP A 63 13.99 18.34 20.99
CA ASP A 63 13.41 19.66 20.75
C ASP A 63 13.06 20.35 22.08
N ALA A 64 12.64 19.61 23.12
CA ALA A 64 12.48 20.12 24.48
C ALA A 64 13.81 20.63 25.06
N ALA A 65 14.88 19.84 24.94
CA ALA A 65 16.21 20.25 25.38
C ALA A 65 16.68 21.54 24.68
N ARG A 66 16.45 21.65 23.39
CA ARG A 66 16.77 22.84 22.61
C ARG A 66 15.97 24.06 23.06
N ALA A 67 14.67 23.88 23.28
CA ALA A 67 13.78 24.95 23.74
C ALA A 67 14.19 25.49 25.12
N LEU A 68 14.71 24.62 25.98
CA LEU A 68 15.21 24.96 27.30
C LEU A 68 16.66 25.46 27.29
N GLY A 69 17.31 25.55 26.12
CA GLY A 69 18.66 26.11 25.99
C GLY A 69 19.80 25.15 26.29
N TYR A 70 19.55 23.84 26.37
CA TYR A 70 20.61 22.87 26.62
C TYR A 70 21.49 22.67 25.37
N PRO A 71 22.80 22.34 25.58
CA PRO A 71 23.73 22.08 24.49
C PRO A 71 23.28 20.92 23.61
N GLN A 72 23.54 21.00 22.31
CA GLN A 72 23.14 19.98 21.33
C GLN A 72 23.71 18.60 21.67
N GLY A 73 24.94 18.49 22.15
CA GLY A 73 25.54 17.22 22.55
C GLY A 73 24.78 16.51 23.67
N SER A 74 24.31 17.27 24.67
CA SER A 74 23.44 16.74 25.73
C SER A 74 22.11 16.28 25.21
N ALA A 75 21.45 17.11 24.37
CA ALA A 75 20.17 16.79 23.73
C ALA A 75 20.27 15.50 22.88
N ASP A 76 21.37 15.32 22.17
CA ASP A 76 21.60 14.11 21.36
C ASP A 76 21.85 12.87 22.24
N ALA A 77 22.61 12.99 23.33
CA ALA A 77 22.84 11.90 24.28
C ALA A 77 21.53 11.43 24.93
N TRP A 78 20.71 12.37 25.41
CA TRP A 78 19.41 12.06 26.00
C TRP A 78 18.43 11.46 24.99
N SER A 79 18.37 11.99 23.79
CA SER A 79 17.51 11.48 22.74
C SER A 79 17.86 10.06 22.28
N LYS A 80 19.15 9.69 22.38
CA LYS A 80 19.66 8.33 22.09
C LYS A 80 19.51 7.38 23.27
N GLY A 81 19.22 7.89 24.48
CA GLY A 81 19.12 7.10 25.70
C GLY A 81 20.48 6.70 26.30
N THR A 82 21.57 7.39 25.95
CA THR A 82 22.90 7.14 26.53
C THR A 82 23.08 7.80 27.91
N SER A 83 22.22 8.75 28.25
CA SER A 83 22.07 9.34 29.58
C SER A 83 20.61 9.79 29.78
N GLU A 84 20.21 9.99 31.03
CA GLU A 84 18.87 10.44 31.34
C GLU A 84 18.74 11.96 31.22
N PRO A 85 17.65 12.47 30.63
CA PRO A 85 17.40 13.90 30.59
C PRO A 85 17.00 14.45 31.96
N PRO A 86 17.30 15.74 32.25
CA PRO A 86 16.79 16.44 33.43
C PRO A 86 15.24 16.41 33.49
N ALA A 87 14.70 16.62 34.69
CA ALA A 87 13.26 16.54 34.93
C ALA A 87 12.44 17.57 34.12
N ASP A 88 12.98 18.78 33.93
CA ASP A 88 12.37 19.83 33.12
C ASP A 88 12.28 19.44 31.61
N VAL A 89 13.35 18.85 31.08
CA VAL A 89 13.37 18.33 29.70
C VAL A 89 12.40 17.16 29.56
N SER A 90 12.36 16.25 30.53
CA SER A 90 11.45 15.10 30.52
C SER A 90 9.98 15.55 30.53
N SER A 91 9.63 16.46 31.44
CA SER A 91 8.28 17.01 31.58
C SER A 91 7.81 17.73 30.31
N LEU A 92 8.68 18.56 29.71
CA LEU A 92 8.34 19.24 28.46
C LEU A 92 8.25 18.26 27.27
N ALA A 93 9.11 17.26 27.22
CA ALA A 93 9.08 16.23 26.18
C ALA A 93 7.80 15.40 26.22
N GLU A 94 7.28 15.10 27.42
CA GLU A 94 5.97 14.40 27.59
C GLU A 94 4.83 15.22 27.01
N GLN A 95 4.84 16.56 27.17
CA GLN A 95 3.83 17.44 26.59
C GLN A 95 3.90 17.51 25.07
N PHE A 96 5.07 17.27 24.48
CA PHE A 96 5.26 17.24 23.03
C PHE A 96 4.77 15.92 22.40
N LEU A 97 4.75 14.82 23.14
CA LEU A 97 4.38 13.51 22.58
C LEU A 97 3.01 13.56 21.92
N GLY A 98 2.98 13.10 20.67
CA GLY A 98 1.74 13.07 19.87
C GLY A 98 1.34 14.42 19.23
N GLN A 99 1.95 15.53 19.64
CA GLN A 99 1.69 16.84 19.02
C GLN A 99 2.28 16.90 17.60
N PRO A 100 1.69 17.68 16.67
CA PRO A 100 2.25 17.93 15.36
C PRO A 100 3.66 18.54 15.46
N ARG A 101 4.60 18.03 14.67
CA ARG A 101 5.98 18.52 14.63
C ARG A 101 6.30 19.25 13.34
N HIS A 102 5.97 18.65 12.21
CA HIS A 102 6.14 19.21 10.87
C HIS A 102 5.33 18.42 9.86
N LEU A 103 5.15 18.98 8.68
CA LEU A 103 4.62 18.26 7.53
C LEU A 103 5.76 17.50 6.84
N GLY A 104 5.48 16.27 6.44
CA GLY A 104 6.29 15.47 5.54
C GLY A 104 5.52 15.23 4.24
N ILE A 105 6.17 14.68 3.22
CA ILE A 105 5.50 14.27 1.99
C ILE A 105 4.99 12.84 2.18
N HIS A 106 3.74 12.58 1.82
CA HIS A 106 3.21 11.22 1.74
C HIS A 106 3.98 10.43 0.67
N SER A 107 4.35 9.19 0.96
CA SER A 107 5.23 8.41 0.09
C SER A 107 4.64 8.13 -1.30
N GLY A 108 3.32 8.03 -1.44
CA GLY A 108 2.62 7.69 -2.69
C GLY A 108 1.55 8.68 -3.10
N GLY A 109 0.94 9.37 -2.12
CA GLY A 109 -0.25 10.15 -2.34
C GLY A 109 -0.05 11.37 -3.21
N MET A 110 -0.84 11.49 -4.27
CA MET A 110 -0.89 12.62 -5.17
C MET A 110 -2.35 13.02 -5.43
N VAL A 111 -2.62 14.31 -5.44
CA VAL A 111 -3.94 14.87 -5.81
C VAL A 111 -3.84 15.46 -7.19
N LEU A 112 -4.85 15.19 -8.01
CA LEU A 112 -5.05 15.81 -9.32
C LEU A 112 -6.43 16.51 -9.30
N CYS A 113 -6.46 17.78 -9.70
CA CYS A 113 -7.67 18.59 -9.73
C CYS A 113 -7.96 19.12 -11.13
N ASP A 114 -9.22 19.32 -11.43
CA ASP A 114 -9.71 19.97 -12.64
C ASP A 114 -9.56 21.51 -12.60
N ARG A 115 -9.32 22.08 -11.41
CA ARG A 115 -9.11 23.50 -11.11
C ARG A 115 -7.82 23.71 -10.30
N PRO A 116 -7.36 24.95 -10.11
CA PRO A 116 -6.21 25.20 -9.26
C PRO A 116 -6.40 24.67 -7.85
N ILE A 117 -5.45 23.88 -7.36
CA ILE A 117 -5.52 23.29 -6.01
C ILE A 117 -5.50 24.38 -4.95
N ALA A 118 -4.82 25.50 -5.20
CA ALA A 118 -4.76 26.64 -4.29
C ALA A 118 -6.12 27.28 -3.98
N ASP A 119 -7.14 27.03 -4.81
CA ASP A 119 -8.52 27.47 -4.54
C ASP A 119 -9.18 26.65 -3.42
N VAL A 120 -8.59 25.50 -3.05
CA VAL A 120 -9.11 24.57 -2.05
C VAL A 120 -8.20 24.47 -0.85
N VAL A 121 -6.89 24.28 -1.07
CA VAL A 121 -5.90 24.01 -0.02
C VAL A 121 -4.60 24.77 -0.28
N PRO A 122 -3.93 25.31 0.77
CA PRO A 122 -2.61 25.88 0.63
C PRO A 122 -1.59 24.84 0.14
N MET A 123 -0.69 25.29 -0.74
CA MET A 123 0.42 24.51 -1.26
C MET A 123 1.75 25.16 -0.96
N GLU A 124 2.78 24.35 -0.86
CA GLU A 124 4.17 24.81 -0.75
C GLU A 124 5.09 24.03 -1.70
N TRP A 125 6.26 24.58 -1.95
CA TRP A 125 7.29 23.88 -2.69
C TRP A 125 7.90 22.78 -1.82
N ALA A 126 7.98 21.58 -2.35
CA ALA A 126 8.68 20.50 -1.69
C ALA A 126 10.20 20.75 -1.66
N ARG A 127 10.90 20.12 -0.72
CA ARG A 127 12.37 20.14 -0.69
C ARG A 127 13.00 19.42 -1.88
N MET A 128 12.29 18.43 -2.43
CA MET A 128 12.70 17.78 -3.68
C MET A 128 12.35 18.71 -4.85
N GLU A 129 13.31 18.79 -5.77
CA GLU A 129 13.15 19.59 -6.97
C GLU A 129 11.92 19.17 -7.78
N ASN A 130 11.28 20.14 -8.39
CA ASN A 130 10.13 19.95 -9.27
C ASN A 130 8.90 19.27 -8.63
N ARG A 131 8.71 19.42 -7.32
CA ARG A 131 7.53 18.94 -6.60
C ARG A 131 6.88 20.02 -5.79
N SER A 132 5.57 19.93 -5.66
CA SER A 132 4.75 20.71 -4.73
C SER A 132 4.04 19.78 -3.76
N VAL A 133 3.72 20.27 -2.57
CA VAL A 133 3.04 19.51 -1.54
C VAL A 133 1.87 20.33 -0.97
N LEU A 134 0.75 19.63 -0.72
CA LEU A 134 -0.38 20.18 -0.01
C LEU A 134 -0.02 20.36 1.47
N GLN A 135 -0.64 21.33 2.14
CA GLN A 135 -0.51 21.47 3.60
C GLN A 135 -1.54 20.62 4.37
N TRP A 136 -2.27 19.76 3.69
CA TRP A 136 -3.24 18.82 4.24
C TRP A 136 -2.76 17.37 4.12
N ASP A 137 -3.19 16.56 5.06
CA ASP A 137 -2.98 15.10 5.01
C ASP A 137 -4.11 14.40 4.21
N LYS A 138 -4.06 13.06 4.21
CA LYS A 138 -5.03 12.25 3.44
C LYS A 138 -6.47 12.40 3.95
N ASP A 139 -6.64 12.55 5.26
CA ASP A 139 -7.96 12.60 5.88
C ASP A 139 -8.62 13.97 5.62
N ASP A 140 -7.83 15.05 5.68
CA ASP A 140 -8.26 16.39 5.28
C ASP A 140 -8.63 16.45 3.79
N CYS A 141 -7.82 15.81 2.92
CA CYS A 141 -8.10 15.74 1.48
C CYS A 141 -9.42 14.99 1.21
N ALA A 142 -9.66 13.88 1.90
CA ALA A 142 -10.90 13.11 1.78
C ALA A 142 -12.12 13.92 2.25
N ALA A 143 -12.01 14.62 3.38
CA ALA A 143 -13.07 15.49 3.91
C ALA A 143 -13.44 16.64 2.96
N ALA A 144 -12.46 17.14 2.19
CA ALA A 144 -12.67 18.17 1.17
C ALA A 144 -13.12 17.61 -0.20
N GLY A 145 -13.31 16.30 -0.33
CA GLY A 145 -13.73 15.66 -1.57
C GLY A 145 -12.64 15.58 -2.65
N LEU A 146 -11.36 15.74 -2.27
CA LEU A 146 -10.22 15.59 -3.19
C LEU A 146 -9.93 14.13 -3.46
N VAL A 147 -9.82 13.74 -4.73
CA VAL A 147 -9.43 12.38 -5.14
C VAL A 147 -7.93 12.21 -4.99
N LYS A 148 -7.53 11.20 -4.21
CA LYS A 148 -6.13 10.84 -4.01
C LYS A 148 -5.75 9.65 -4.90
N PHE A 149 -4.60 9.78 -5.55
CA PHE A 149 -3.94 8.73 -6.30
C PHE A 149 -2.71 8.29 -5.52
N ASP A 150 -2.65 7.03 -5.11
CA ASP A 150 -1.47 6.47 -4.47
C ASP A 150 -0.57 5.82 -5.52
N LEU A 151 0.54 6.49 -5.82
CA LEU A 151 1.57 6.02 -6.75
C LEU A 151 2.50 5.07 -5.99
N LEU A 152 2.19 3.79 -6.01
CA LEU A 152 2.90 2.77 -5.23
C LEU A 152 4.11 2.24 -6.00
N GLY A 153 5.31 2.45 -5.46
CA GLY A 153 6.53 1.86 -6.01
C GLY A 153 6.70 0.42 -5.54
N LEU A 154 6.47 -0.55 -6.42
CA LEU A 154 6.54 -1.98 -6.11
C LEU A 154 7.86 -2.59 -6.59
N GLY A 155 8.64 -3.12 -5.65
CA GLY A 155 9.91 -3.80 -5.95
C GLY A 155 9.72 -5.09 -6.76
N MET A 156 8.56 -5.75 -6.67
CA MET A 156 8.29 -6.95 -7.47
C MET A 156 8.14 -6.63 -8.96
N LEU A 157 7.56 -5.49 -9.32
CA LEU A 157 7.50 -5.07 -10.73
C LEU A 157 8.90 -4.81 -11.29
N GLU A 158 9.80 -4.23 -10.49
CA GLU A 158 11.21 -4.04 -10.86
C GLU A 158 11.94 -5.38 -10.99
N ALA A 159 11.70 -6.32 -10.08
CA ALA A 159 12.25 -7.68 -10.17
C ALA A 159 11.77 -8.41 -11.44
N LEU A 160 10.50 -8.29 -11.80
CA LEU A 160 9.96 -8.86 -13.05
C LEU A 160 10.61 -8.22 -14.28
N HIS A 161 10.84 -6.91 -14.29
CA HIS A 161 11.56 -6.24 -15.36
C HIS A 161 12.98 -6.81 -15.53
N HIS A 162 13.72 -6.94 -14.43
CA HIS A 162 15.07 -7.53 -14.47
C HIS A 162 15.04 -9.00 -14.93
N MET A 163 14.03 -9.79 -14.55
CA MET A 163 13.87 -11.16 -15.05
C MET A 163 13.65 -11.21 -16.56
N ILE A 164 12.79 -10.34 -17.09
CA ILE A 164 12.52 -10.23 -18.54
C ILE A 164 13.78 -9.83 -19.29
N ASP A 165 14.51 -8.84 -18.78
CA ASP A 165 15.77 -8.40 -19.37
C ASP A 165 16.84 -9.51 -19.36
N ALA A 166 16.92 -10.28 -18.27
CA ALA A 166 17.83 -11.42 -18.17
C ALA A 166 17.48 -12.52 -19.19
N VAL A 167 16.20 -12.84 -19.34
CA VAL A 167 15.74 -13.82 -20.36
C VAL A 167 16.10 -13.34 -21.76
N ARG A 168 15.82 -12.07 -22.07
CA ARG A 168 16.18 -11.48 -23.37
C ARG A 168 17.69 -11.54 -23.63
N ALA A 169 18.50 -11.18 -22.64
CA ALA A 169 19.95 -11.16 -22.77
C ALA A 169 20.57 -12.57 -22.94
N THR A 170 19.99 -13.60 -22.28
CA THR A 170 20.54 -14.95 -22.29
C THR A 170 20.01 -15.83 -23.42
N THR A 171 18.77 -15.63 -23.83
CA THR A 171 18.09 -16.51 -24.80
C THR A 171 17.72 -15.81 -26.11
N GLY A 172 17.79 -14.46 -26.15
CA GLY A 172 17.28 -13.64 -27.27
C GLY A 172 15.76 -13.60 -27.37
N ARG A 173 15.04 -14.24 -26.43
CA ARG A 173 13.57 -14.29 -26.46
C ARG A 173 12.99 -13.01 -25.86
N GLU A 174 12.07 -12.37 -26.58
CA GLU A 174 11.22 -11.33 -26.05
C GLU A 174 10.08 -11.94 -25.23
N VAL A 175 9.81 -11.39 -24.04
CA VAL A 175 8.73 -11.82 -23.16
C VAL A 175 7.81 -10.66 -22.88
N HIS A 176 6.53 -10.82 -23.20
CA HIS A 176 5.50 -9.83 -22.92
C HIS A 176 4.51 -10.42 -21.90
N LEU A 177 4.36 -9.77 -20.72
CA LEU A 177 3.51 -10.28 -19.65
C LEU A 177 2.05 -10.48 -20.07
N TRP A 178 1.55 -9.67 -21.00
CA TRP A 178 0.17 -9.76 -21.51
C TRP A 178 -0.03 -10.87 -22.54
N GLU A 179 1.03 -11.52 -23.02
CA GLU A 179 1.00 -12.64 -23.97
C GLU A 179 1.27 -13.98 -23.30
N LEU A 180 1.54 -14.00 -21.98
CA LEU A 180 1.78 -15.24 -21.25
C LEU A 180 0.52 -16.10 -21.22
N ASP A 181 0.70 -17.41 -21.50
CA ASP A 181 -0.36 -18.40 -21.31
C ASP A 181 -0.59 -18.68 -19.83
N LEU A 182 -1.70 -18.19 -19.30
CA LEU A 182 -2.10 -18.41 -17.91
C LEU A 182 -2.67 -19.82 -17.66
N ALA A 183 -2.69 -20.67 -18.67
CA ALA A 183 -3.20 -22.06 -18.59
C ALA A 183 -2.08 -23.10 -18.72
N GLU A 184 -0.80 -22.72 -18.65
CA GLU A 184 0.36 -23.63 -18.77
C GLU A 184 0.33 -24.72 -17.68
N PRO A 185 0.11 -26.01 -18.04
CA PRO A 185 -0.14 -27.09 -17.06
C PRO A 185 1.05 -27.34 -16.13
N GLU A 186 2.28 -27.22 -16.65
CA GLU A 186 3.51 -27.47 -15.89
C GLU A 186 3.66 -26.55 -14.69
N VAL A 187 3.18 -25.29 -14.81
CA VAL A 187 3.16 -24.31 -13.72
C VAL A 187 2.22 -24.77 -12.62
N TYR A 188 1.02 -25.24 -12.96
CA TYR A 188 0.05 -25.72 -11.98
C TYR A 188 0.48 -27.04 -11.34
N ASP A 189 1.10 -27.94 -12.08
CA ASP A 189 1.68 -29.15 -11.55
C ASP A 189 2.79 -28.86 -10.54
N MET A 190 3.66 -27.91 -10.82
CA MET A 190 4.68 -27.42 -9.90
C MET A 190 4.04 -26.88 -8.60
N LEU A 191 3.01 -26.03 -8.71
CA LEU A 191 2.29 -25.47 -7.56
C LEU A 191 1.57 -26.55 -6.75
N CYS A 192 0.94 -27.55 -7.41
CA CYS A 192 0.28 -28.67 -6.74
C CYS A 192 1.27 -29.52 -5.89
N ARG A 193 2.54 -29.56 -6.26
CA ARG A 193 3.60 -30.21 -5.47
C ARG A 193 4.17 -29.30 -4.36
N ALA A 194 3.63 -28.08 -4.20
CA ALA A 194 4.17 -27.05 -3.32
C ALA A 194 5.65 -26.66 -3.63
N ASP A 195 6.08 -26.85 -4.88
CA ASP A 195 7.39 -26.44 -5.36
C ASP A 195 7.34 -24.96 -5.77
N ALA A 196 7.09 -24.09 -4.78
CA ALA A 196 6.80 -22.67 -4.99
C ALA A 196 7.74 -21.75 -4.18
N VAL A 197 8.90 -22.26 -3.75
CA VAL A 197 9.92 -21.42 -3.11
C VAL A 197 10.48 -20.43 -4.12
N GLY A 198 10.45 -19.13 -3.78
CA GLY A 198 10.83 -18.04 -4.68
C GLY A 198 9.71 -17.58 -5.62
N VAL A 199 8.53 -18.19 -5.57
CA VAL A 199 7.35 -17.71 -6.30
C VAL A 199 6.59 -16.72 -5.43
N PHE A 200 6.56 -15.47 -5.87
CA PHE A 200 5.97 -14.38 -5.12
C PHE A 200 4.52 -14.66 -4.68
N GLN A 201 4.22 -14.34 -3.44
CA GLN A 201 2.90 -14.48 -2.79
C GLN A 201 2.34 -15.90 -2.66
N VAL A 202 3.06 -16.95 -3.00
CA VAL A 202 2.63 -18.35 -2.81
C VAL A 202 3.66 -19.23 -2.09
N GLU A 203 4.71 -18.62 -1.54
CA GLU A 203 5.84 -19.31 -0.88
C GLU A 203 5.76 -19.36 0.66
N SER A 204 4.75 -18.75 1.29
CA SER A 204 4.62 -18.80 2.75
C SER A 204 4.30 -20.22 3.22
N ARG A 205 4.67 -20.57 4.47
CA ARG A 205 4.37 -21.91 5.04
C ARG A 205 2.89 -22.29 4.90
N ALA A 206 1.99 -21.35 5.14
CA ALA A 206 0.56 -21.59 5.06
C ALA A 206 0.11 -21.86 3.63
N GLN A 207 0.66 -21.12 2.66
CA GLN A 207 0.37 -21.31 1.24
C GLN A 207 0.95 -22.63 0.72
N LEU A 208 2.23 -22.92 1.00
CA LEU A 208 2.86 -24.21 0.64
C LEU A 208 2.12 -25.41 1.22
N ALA A 209 1.53 -25.29 2.42
CA ALA A 209 0.72 -26.35 3.02
C ALA A 209 -0.68 -26.45 2.39
N THR A 210 -1.17 -25.40 1.76
CA THR A 210 -2.53 -25.36 1.17
C THR A 210 -2.53 -25.74 -0.31
N LEU A 211 -1.51 -25.37 -1.09
CA LEU A 211 -1.41 -25.64 -2.53
C LEU A 211 -1.69 -27.12 -2.92
N PRO A 212 -1.10 -28.15 -2.25
CA PRO A 212 -1.39 -29.53 -2.60
C PRO A 212 -2.83 -29.98 -2.32
N ARG A 213 -3.52 -29.29 -1.42
CA ARG A 213 -4.92 -29.53 -1.06
C ARG A 213 -5.86 -28.74 -1.98
N LEU A 214 -5.50 -27.50 -2.32
CA LEU A 214 -6.24 -26.66 -3.24
C LEU A 214 -6.19 -27.22 -4.66
N LYS A 215 -5.07 -27.81 -5.07
CA LYS A 215 -4.83 -28.34 -6.42
C LYS A 215 -5.21 -27.33 -7.50
N PRO A 216 -4.52 -26.20 -7.57
CA PRO A 216 -4.82 -25.18 -8.57
C PRO A 216 -4.66 -25.75 -9.98
N CYS A 217 -5.59 -25.45 -10.87
CA CYS A 217 -5.54 -25.86 -12.28
C CYS A 217 -5.82 -24.69 -13.24
N ARG A 218 -6.07 -23.51 -12.71
CA ARG A 218 -6.33 -22.28 -13.47
C ARG A 218 -5.95 -21.07 -12.63
N PHE A 219 -5.72 -19.93 -13.29
CA PHE A 219 -5.29 -18.70 -12.64
C PHE A 219 -6.24 -18.26 -11.51
N PHE A 220 -7.54 -18.43 -11.65
CA PHE A 220 -8.50 -18.07 -10.61
C PHE A 220 -8.28 -18.85 -9.30
N ASP A 221 -7.78 -20.07 -9.35
CA ASP A 221 -7.47 -20.84 -8.13
C ASP A 221 -6.33 -20.20 -7.33
N LEU A 222 -5.35 -19.56 -8.01
CA LEU A 222 -4.29 -18.77 -7.37
C LEU A 222 -4.84 -17.48 -6.76
N VAL A 223 -5.78 -16.83 -7.44
CA VAL A 223 -6.49 -15.67 -6.87
C VAL A 223 -7.19 -16.06 -5.57
N VAL A 224 -7.83 -17.21 -5.54
CA VAL A 224 -8.47 -17.74 -4.32
C VAL A 224 -7.43 -18.05 -3.23
N GLU A 225 -6.31 -18.69 -3.57
CA GLU A 225 -5.23 -18.99 -2.63
C GLU A 225 -4.73 -17.71 -1.93
N VAL A 226 -4.38 -16.69 -2.71
CA VAL A 226 -3.90 -15.40 -2.20
C VAL A 226 -4.98 -14.66 -1.42
N ALA A 227 -6.26 -14.82 -1.79
CA ALA A 227 -7.37 -14.21 -1.07
C ALA A 227 -7.64 -14.88 0.30
N LEU A 228 -7.44 -16.19 0.40
CA LEU A 228 -7.67 -16.96 1.63
C LEU A 228 -6.51 -16.83 2.62
N ILE A 229 -5.26 -16.80 2.10
CA ILE A 229 -4.04 -16.77 2.91
C ILE A 229 -3.28 -15.47 2.64
N ARG A 230 -3.55 -14.47 3.45
CA ARG A 230 -2.92 -13.13 3.37
C ARG A 230 -1.88 -12.95 4.46
N PRO A 231 -0.86 -12.09 4.26
CA PRO A 231 -0.04 -11.59 5.35
C PRO A 231 -0.92 -10.83 6.37
N GLY A 232 -0.87 -11.23 7.63
CA GLY A 232 -1.68 -10.65 8.68
C GLY A 232 -2.42 -11.71 9.49
N PRO A 233 -3.27 -11.35 10.46
CA PRO A 233 -4.05 -12.32 11.19
C PRO A 233 -4.94 -13.07 10.21
N ILE A 234 -4.67 -14.38 10.08
CA ILE A 234 -5.53 -15.30 9.34
C ILE A 234 -6.91 -15.13 9.95
N GLN A 235 -7.89 -14.73 9.15
CA GLN A 235 -9.29 -14.82 9.56
C GLN A 235 -9.61 -16.31 9.70
N GLY A 236 -9.35 -16.81 10.93
CA GLY A 236 -9.24 -18.23 11.22
C GLY A 236 -10.48 -18.96 10.80
N GLY A 237 -10.30 -20.00 10.01
CA GLY A 237 -11.30 -20.96 9.69
C GLY A 237 -11.84 -20.92 8.25
N SER A 238 -11.61 -19.89 7.43
CA SER A 238 -12.15 -19.82 6.07
C SER A 238 -11.52 -20.82 5.07
N VAL A 239 -10.26 -21.20 5.27
CA VAL A 239 -9.54 -22.12 4.38
C VAL A 239 -10.17 -23.51 4.41
N HIS A 240 -10.46 -24.07 5.59
CA HIS A 240 -11.04 -25.39 5.74
C HIS A 240 -12.45 -25.53 5.12
N PRO A 241 -13.40 -24.64 5.38
CA PRO A 241 -14.71 -24.67 4.72
C PRO A 241 -14.62 -24.53 3.20
N TYR A 242 -13.75 -23.65 2.70
CA TYR A 242 -13.56 -23.51 1.25
C TYR A 242 -13.10 -24.82 0.60
N LEU A 243 -12.04 -25.44 1.13
CA LEU A 243 -11.51 -26.71 0.59
C LEU A 243 -12.55 -27.84 0.67
N ARG A 244 -13.28 -27.96 1.80
CA ARG A 244 -14.35 -28.95 1.96
C ARG A 244 -15.47 -28.79 0.93
N ARG A 245 -15.86 -27.53 0.64
CA ARG A 245 -16.88 -27.22 -0.36
C ARG A 245 -16.37 -27.48 -1.77
N ARG A 246 -15.13 -27.15 -2.06
CA ARG A 246 -14.47 -27.44 -3.33
C ARG A 246 -14.41 -28.95 -3.60
N ASP A 247 -14.09 -29.74 -2.57
CA ASP A 247 -14.01 -31.19 -2.63
C ASP A 247 -15.40 -31.89 -2.58
N GLY A 248 -16.48 -31.13 -2.50
CA GLY A 248 -17.85 -31.67 -2.42
C GLY A 248 -18.20 -32.30 -1.06
N LEU A 249 -17.36 -32.12 -0.04
CA LEU A 249 -17.57 -32.65 1.32
C LEU A 249 -18.52 -31.80 2.16
N GLU A 250 -18.83 -30.60 1.70
CA GLU A 250 -19.72 -29.65 2.37
C GLU A 250 -20.52 -28.87 1.33
N ALA A 251 -21.83 -28.76 1.53
CA ALA A 251 -22.69 -27.97 0.64
C ALA A 251 -22.40 -26.47 0.76
N VAL A 252 -22.46 -25.76 -0.38
CA VAL A 252 -22.35 -24.30 -0.40
C VAL A 252 -23.64 -23.72 0.18
N SER A 253 -23.52 -22.91 1.24
CA SER A 253 -24.65 -22.21 1.86
C SER A 253 -24.54 -20.71 1.61
N TYR A 254 -25.60 -20.11 1.12
CA TYR A 254 -25.75 -18.67 0.88
C TYR A 254 -26.57 -17.97 1.97
N THR A 255 -26.87 -18.64 3.08
CA THR A 255 -27.75 -18.13 4.13
C THR A 255 -27.27 -16.82 4.74
N HIS A 256 -25.96 -16.62 4.87
CA HIS A 256 -25.39 -15.37 5.37
C HIS A 256 -25.47 -14.20 4.36
N LEU A 257 -25.53 -14.47 3.06
CA LEU A 257 -25.74 -13.43 2.05
C LEU A 257 -27.19 -12.95 2.05
N ARG A 258 -28.14 -13.87 2.24
CA ARG A 258 -29.57 -13.52 2.37
C ARG A 258 -29.90 -12.76 3.65
N ALA A 259 -29.14 -12.98 4.73
CA ALA A 259 -29.35 -12.26 5.99
C ALA A 259 -29.02 -10.74 5.88
N HIS A 260 -28.15 -10.36 4.94
CA HIS A 260 -27.87 -8.95 4.65
C HIS A 260 -28.93 -8.29 3.74
N GLU A 261 -29.63 -9.07 2.93
CA GLU A 261 -30.72 -8.56 2.07
C GLU A 261 -32.03 -8.33 2.83
N THR A 262 -32.28 -9.08 3.90
CA THR A 262 -33.54 -8.98 4.69
C THR A 262 -33.52 -7.91 5.79
N GLY A 263 -32.39 -7.24 6.00
CA GLY A 263 -32.26 -6.12 6.96
C GLY A 263 -32.68 -4.75 6.41
N ARG A 264 -33.18 -4.68 5.16
CA ARG A 264 -33.69 -3.47 4.53
C ARG A 264 -35.17 -3.63 4.17
N ASN A 265 -36.04 -3.62 5.18
CA ASN A 265 -37.46 -3.28 5.06
C ASN A 265 -37.85 -2.41 6.26
#